data_5577b533a591317c316edd202b61ad5c
#
_entry.id   5577b533a591317c316edd202b61ad5c
#
_cell.length_a   1.000
_cell.length_b   1.000
_cell.length_c   1.000
_cell.angle_alpha   90.00
_cell.angle_beta   90.00
_cell.angle_gamma   90.00
#
_symmetry.space_group_name_H-M   'P 1'
#
loop_
_entity.id
_entity.type
_entity.pdbx_description
1 polymer ?
#
loop_
_entity_poly.entity_id
_entity_poly.type
_entity_poly.pdbx_seq_one_letter_code
_entity_poly.pdbx_strand_id
1 'polypeptide(L)'
;MMNTNKISNLNRIFTRNMLRHFIEGKVDNAYSSVVRRYISNADQKNNRELISEIYCELQNNYRNEYFYKNTLLNKLLLGVHSVNTTTALTEIAIAKSKADFVLINGKAVVYEIKTELDNLERLNSQIADYYKAFDHVA
;
A
#
# COMPACT_ATOMS: atom_id res chain seq x y z
N MET A 1 -8.96 -18.90 -11.48
CA MET A 1 -9.25 -18.36 -10.13
C MET A 1 -7.93 -17.99 -9.45
N MET A 2 -7.68 -16.70 -9.26
CA MET A 2 -6.50 -16.22 -8.54
C MET A 2 -6.57 -16.65 -7.09
N ASN A 3 -5.51 -17.26 -6.61
CA ASN A 3 -5.47 -17.82 -5.25
C ASN A 3 -5.28 -16.67 -4.24
N THR A 4 -6.37 -16.18 -3.69
CA THR A 4 -6.45 -15.05 -2.72
C THR A 4 -5.47 -15.20 -1.55
N ASN A 5 -5.16 -16.43 -1.14
CA ASN A 5 -4.18 -16.73 -0.09
C ASN A 5 -2.74 -16.36 -0.47
N LYS A 6 -2.39 -16.36 -1.78
CA LYS A 6 -1.05 -16.01 -2.23
C LYS A 6 -0.79 -14.51 -2.09
N ILE A 7 -1.77 -13.69 -2.47
CA ILE A 7 -1.70 -12.23 -2.42
C ILE A 7 -1.63 -11.75 -0.97
N SER A 8 -2.44 -12.32 -0.10
CA SER A 8 -2.47 -11.98 1.32
C SER A 8 -1.10 -12.18 1.99
N ASN A 9 -0.41 -13.26 1.66
CA ASN A 9 0.90 -13.56 2.23
C ASN A 9 1.99 -12.56 1.78
N LEU A 10 2.00 -12.14 0.51
CA LEU A 10 2.94 -11.14 0.00
C LEU A 10 2.70 -9.77 0.64
N ASN A 11 1.45 -9.33 0.73
CA ASN A 11 1.10 -8.05 1.35
C ASN A 11 1.51 -7.97 2.82
N ARG A 12 1.47 -9.10 3.53
CA ARG A 12 1.85 -9.17 4.94
C ARG A 12 3.30 -8.75 5.20
N ILE A 13 4.19 -8.94 4.22
CA ILE A 13 5.60 -8.51 4.33
C ILE A 13 5.73 -6.99 4.45
N PHE A 14 4.82 -6.22 3.85
CA PHE A 14 4.86 -4.75 3.82
C PHE A 14 4.01 -4.09 4.92
N THR A 15 3.78 -4.78 6.04
CA THR A 15 3.04 -4.24 7.18
C THR A 15 3.97 -3.62 8.22
N ARG A 16 3.42 -2.72 9.06
CA ARG A 16 4.14 -2.12 10.20
C ARG A 16 4.65 -3.18 11.18
N ASN A 17 3.91 -4.26 11.38
CA ASN A 17 4.34 -5.35 12.26
C ASN A 17 5.57 -6.06 11.71
N MET A 18 5.61 -6.34 10.42
CA MET A 18 6.77 -6.95 9.79
C MET A 18 7.99 -6.03 9.87
N LEU A 19 7.83 -4.73 9.59
CA LEU A 19 8.90 -3.75 9.75
C LEU A 19 9.44 -3.74 11.18
N ARG A 20 8.56 -3.79 12.18
CA ARG A 20 8.97 -3.88 13.60
C ARG A 20 9.77 -5.15 13.86
N HIS A 21 9.35 -6.31 13.35
CA HIS A 21 10.10 -7.56 13.50
C HIS A 21 11.50 -7.45 12.90
N PHE A 22 11.65 -6.81 11.73
CA PHE A 22 12.98 -6.57 11.14
C PHE A 22 13.86 -5.69 12.02
N ILE A 23 13.32 -4.59 12.55
CA ILE A 23 14.08 -3.68 13.44
C ILE A 23 14.49 -4.37 14.74
N GLU A 24 13.63 -5.21 15.31
CA GLU A 24 13.85 -5.95 16.54
C GLU A 24 14.67 -7.24 16.32
N GLY A 25 15.06 -7.56 15.08
CA GLY A 25 15.79 -8.78 14.74
C GLY A 25 15.01 -10.07 15.00
N LYS A 26 13.68 -10.02 15.03
CA LYS A 26 12.82 -11.17 15.26
C LYS A 26 12.64 -12.00 14.00
N VAL A 27 12.71 -13.33 14.15
CA VAL A 27 12.37 -14.26 13.08
C VAL A 27 10.86 -14.28 12.90
N ASP A 28 10.39 -14.05 11.67
CA ASP A 28 8.98 -14.15 11.31
C ASP A 28 8.74 -15.31 10.34
N ASN A 29 7.87 -16.23 10.73
CA ASN A 29 7.56 -17.41 9.92
C ASN A 29 6.88 -17.07 8.59
N ALA A 30 6.10 -15.98 8.54
CA ALA A 30 5.46 -15.54 7.31
C ALA A 30 6.50 -15.02 6.32
N TYR A 31 7.48 -14.22 6.78
CA TYR A 31 8.60 -13.77 5.97
C TYR A 31 9.41 -14.94 5.44
N SER A 32 9.84 -15.85 6.31
CA SER A 32 10.61 -17.03 5.92
C SER A 32 9.88 -17.90 4.89
N SER A 33 8.56 -18.06 5.03
CA SER A 33 7.73 -18.81 4.09
C SER A 33 7.63 -18.15 2.73
N VAL A 34 7.49 -16.82 2.69
CA VAL A 34 7.46 -16.03 1.44
C VAL A 34 8.82 -16.10 0.73
N VAL A 35 9.92 -15.88 1.46
CA VAL A 35 11.28 -15.97 0.91
C VAL A 35 11.50 -17.33 0.25
N ARG A 36 11.27 -18.43 0.96
CA ARG A 36 11.45 -19.80 0.43
C ARG A 36 10.61 -20.08 -0.82
N ARG A 37 9.44 -19.46 -0.91
CA ARG A 37 8.48 -19.74 -1.99
C ARG A 37 8.75 -18.96 -3.26
N TYR A 38 9.24 -17.73 -3.14
CA TYR A 38 9.31 -16.78 -4.24
C TYR A 38 10.73 -16.40 -4.64
N ILE A 39 11.72 -16.65 -3.78
CA ILE A 39 13.09 -16.18 -4.00
C ILE A 39 14.04 -17.37 -4.18
N SER A 40 14.74 -17.37 -5.30
CA SER A 40 15.83 -18.32 -5.55
C SER A 40 17.13 -17.84 -4.91
N ASN A 41 17.95 -18.78 -4.42
CA ASN A 41 19.26 -18.48 -3.80
C ASN A 41 19.17 -17.48 -2.65
N ALA A 42 18.14 -17.60 -1.80
CA ALA A 42 17.88 -16.67 -0.71
C ALA A 42 19.05 -16.59 0.29
N ASP A 43 19.78 -17.67 0.49
CA ASP A 43 20.91 -17.75 1.42
C ASP A 43 22.11 -16.87 1.01
N GLN A 44 22.16 -16.45 -0.26
CA GLN A 44 23.20 -15.58 -0.80
C GLN A 44 22.81 -14.10 -0.82
N LYS A 45 21.63 -13.76 -0.31
CA LYS A 45 21.04 -12.42 -0.40
C LYS A 45 20.84 -11.83 0.99
N ASN A 46 21.05 -10.52 1.08
CA ASN A 46 20.70 -9.77 2.29
C ASN A 46 19.19 -9.42 2.31
N ASN A 47 18.68 -8.97 3.46
CA ASN A 47 17.26 -8.66 3.62
C ASN A 47 16.75 -7.58 2.66
N ARG A 48 17.58 -6.60 2.28
CA ARG A 48 17.21 -5.55 1.33
C ARG A 48 16.93 -6.15 -0.06
N GLU A 49 17.80 -7.04 -0.51
CA GLU A 49 17.67 -7.73 -1.79
C GLU A 49 16.43 -8.63 -1.78
N LEU A 50 16.24 -9.41 -0.72
CA LEU A 50 15.06 -10.27 -0.55
C LEU A 50 13.75 -9.47 -0.59
N ILE A 51 13.65 -8.37 0.15
CA ILE A 51 12.46 -7.51 0.18
C ILE A 51 12.22 -6.87 -1.19
N SER A 52 13.28 -6.42 -1.87
CA SER A 52 13.17 -5.85 -3.22
C SER A 52 12.64 -6.85 -4.24
N GLU A 53 13.11 -8.09 -4.21
CA GLU A 53 12.61 -9.15 -5.09
C GLU A 53 11.17 -9.54 -4.77
N ILE A 54 10.80 -9.62 -3.49
CA ILE A 54 9.39 -9.83 -3.08
C ILE A 54 8.50 -8.71 -3.62
N TYR A 55 8.97 -7.46 -3.58
CA TYR A 55 8.21 -6.33 -4.13
C TYR A 55 8.08 -6.42 -5.66
N CYS A 56 9.15 -6.81 -6.37
CA CYS A 56 9.09 -7.06 -7.82
C CYS A 56 8.11 -8.18 -8.17
N GLU A 57 8.09 -9.25 -7.39
CA GLU A 57 7.12 -10.35 -7.56
C GLU A 57 5.68 -9.86 -7.37
N LEU A 58 5.43 -9.05 -6.33
CA LEU A 58 4.13 -8.41 -6.12
C LEU A 58 3.73 -7.53 -7.31
N GLN A 59 4.67 -6.72 -7.81
CA GLN A 59 4.46 -5.80 -8.92
C GLN A 59 4.10 -6.52 -10.23
N ASN A 60 4.77 -7.61 -10.52
CA ASN A 60 4.64 -8.30 -11.81
C ASN A 60 3.43 -9.24 -11.86
N ASN A 61 3.16 -9.92 -10.76
CA ASN A 61 2.23 -11.04 -10.74
C ASN A 61 0.97 -10.82 -9.88
N TYR A 62 0.99 -9.80 -8.98
CA TYR A 62 -0.07 -9.64 -7.98
C TYR A 62 -0.47 -8.17 -7.78
N ARG A 63 -0.72 -7.44 -8.85
CA ARG A 63 -1.19 -6.05 -8.79
C ARG A 63 -2.55 -5.99 -8.11
N ASN A 64 -2.56 -5.55 -6.87
CA ASN A 64 -3.76 -5.40 -6.07
C ASN A 64 -3.88 -3.95 -5.57
N GLU A 65 -4.96 -3.66 -4.87
CA GLU A 65 -5.23 -2.34 -4.28
C GLU A 65 -4.04 -1.79 -3.47
N TYR A 66 -3.41 -2.63 -2.63
CA TYR A 66 -2.22 -2.26 -1.86
C TYR A 66 -1.07 -1.78 -2.75
N PHE A 67 -0.79 -2.49 -3.84
CA PHE A 67 0.25 -2.11 -4.79
C PHE A 67 -0.07 -0.76 -5.46
N TYR A 68 -1.31 -0.57 -5.93
CA TYR A 68 -1.72 0.67 -6.57
C TYR A 68 -1.66 1.86 -5.60
N LYS A 69 -2.18 1.72 -4.39
CA LYS A 69 -2.12 2.75 -3.34
C LYS A 69 -0.70 3.21 -3.08
N ASN A 70 0.21 2.29 -2.81
CA ASN A 70 1.61 2.62 -2.50
C ASN A 70 2.35 3.20 -3.71
N THR A 71 2.14 2.64 -4.90
CA THR A 71 2.78 3.13 -6.12
C THR A 71 2.32 4.55 -6.44
N LEU A 72 1.03 4.82 -6.37
CA LEU A 72 0.48 6.15 -6.65
C LEU A 72 0.95 7.16 -5.60
N LEU A 73 0.87 6.82 -4.32
CA LEU A 73 1.33 7.69 -3.24
C LEU A 73 2.81 8.07 -3.42
N ASN A 74 3.67 7.09 -3.69
CA ASN A 74 5.09 7.33 -3.93
C ASN A 74 5.33 8.20 -5.17
N LYS A 75 4.65 7.94 -6.28
CA LYS A 75 4.78 8.76 -7.50
C LYS A 75 4.33 10.20 -7.29
N LEU A 76 3.25 10.42 -6.54
CA LEU A 76 2.77 11.76 -6.21
C LEU A 76 3.75 12.49 -5.29
N LEU A 77 4.25 11.84 -4.24
CA LEU A 77 5.17 12.45 -3.27
C LEU A 77 6.57 12.72 -3.85
N LEU A 78 7.09 11.82 -4.68
CA LEU A 78 8.46 11.92 -5.19
C LEU A 78 8.54 12.53 -6.59
N GLY A 79 7.49 12.44 -7.40
CA GLY A 79 7.47 12.88 -8.79
C GLY A 79 6.72 14.18 -9.05
N VAL A 80 5.62 14.44 -8.33
CA VAL A 80 4.74 15.61 -8.55
C VAL A 80 4.89 16.62 -7.42
N HIS A 81 4.97 16.15 -6.19
CA HIS A 81 5.11 16.98 -5.00
C HIS A 81 6.50 16.82 -4.38
N SER A 82 6.81 17.63 -3.39
CA SER A 82 8.02 17.47 -2.58
C SER A 82 7.66 16.90 -1.22
N VAL A 83 8.39 15.88 -0.77
CA VAL A 83 8.25 15.32 0.59
C VAL A 83 8.52 16.37 1.68
N ASN A 84 9.26 17.42 1.36
CA ASN A 84 9.56 18.52 2.29
C ASN A 84 8.41 19.50 2.45
N THR A 85 7.47 19.54 1.51
CA THR A 85 6.36 20.52 1.47
C THR A 85 4.98 19.85 1.47
N THR A 86 4.92 18.53 1.46
CA THR A 86 3.66 17.78 1.37
C THR A 86 3.49 16.88 2.57
N THR A 87 2.35 17.00 3.25
CA THR A 87 1.92 16.04 4.27
C THR A 87 1.05 14.97 3.64
N ALA A 88 1.40 13.71 3.85
CA ALA A 88 0.60 12.56 3.44
C ALA A 88 0.00 11.88 4.67
N LEU A 89 -1.32 11.74 4.67
CA LEU A 89 -2.08 11.02 5.69
C LEU A 89 -2.72 9.81 5.04
N THR A 90 -2.55 8.64 5.59
CA THR A 90 -3.10 7.38 5.06
C THR A 90 -4.19 6.83 5.95
N GLU A 91 -5.18 6.16 5.35
CA GLU A 91 -6.24 5.46 6.08
C GLU A 91 -7.06 6.40 7.01
N ILE A 92 -7.40 7.60 6.53
CA ILE A 92 -8.08 8.64 7.32
C ILE A 92 -9.58 8.41 7.34
N ALA A 93 -10.14 8.33 8.56
CA ALA A 93 -11.58 8.27 8.75
C ALA A 93 -12.20 9.66 8.50
N ILE A 94 -13.20 9.72 7.61
CA ILE A 94 -13.96 10.92 7.27
C ILE A 94 -15.44 10.54 7.30
N ALA A 95 -16.17 11.07 8.27
CA ALA A 95 -17.55 10.70 8.55
C ALA A 95 -17.71 9.17 8.74
N LYS A 96 -18.45 8.49 7.86
CA LYS A 96 -18.66 7.03 7.91
C LYS A 96 -17.74 6.26 6.97
N SER A 97 -16.87 6.96 6.23
CA SER A 97 -15.97 6.40 5.24
C SER A 97 -14.52 6.54 5.68
N LYS A 98 -13.62 5.83 5.01
CA LYS A 98 -12.19 5.87 5.26
C LYS A 98 -11.48 6.06 3.93
N ALA A 99 -10.80 7.20 3.79
CA ALA A 99 -10.03 7.53 2.60
C ALA A 99 -8.72 6.74 2.55
N ASP A 100 -8.28 6.39 1.36
CA ASP A 100 -7.02 5.71 1.16
C ASP A 100 -5.84 6.56 1.58
N PHE A 101 -5.78 7.79 1.10
CA PHE A 101 -4.85 8.80 1.59
C PHE A 101 -5.32 10.22 1.26
N VAL A 102 -4.77 11.18 2.00
CA VAL A 102 -4.95 12.60 1.77
C VAL A 102 -3.57 13.23 1.60
N LEU A 103 -3.39 14.01 0.54
CA LEU A 103 -2.19 14.83 0.34
C LEU A 103 -2.52 16.30 0.59
N ILE A 104 -1.66 16.94 1.37
CA ILE A 104 -1.80 18.35 1.75
C ILE A 104 -0.54 19.10 1.30
N ASN A 105 -0.70 19.95 0.29
CA ASN A 105 0.34 20.83 -0.22
C ASN A 105 -0.34 22.13 -0.75
N GLY A 106 -0.55 23.09 0.14
CA GLY A 106 -1.36 24.29 -0.14
C GLY A 106 -2.86 23.99 -0.26
N LYS A 107 -3.22 22.87 -0.87
CA LYS A 107 -4.57 22.30 -0.92
C LYS A 107 -4.57 20.89 -0.35
N ALA A 108 -5.68 20.47 0.23
CA ALA A 108 -5.89 19.10 0.65
C ALA A 108 -6.70 18.36 -0.41
N VAL A 109 -6.18 17.24 -0.90
CA VAL A 109 -6.83 16.37 -1.88
C VAL A 109 -6.99 14.98 -1.27
N VAL A 110 -8.21 14.49 -1.24
CA VAL A 110 -8.53 13.11 -0.85
C VAL A 110 -8.40 12.20 -2.06
N TYR A 111 -7.71 11.09 -1.90
CA TYR A 111 -7.57 10.05 -2.91
C TYR A 111 -8.29 8.78 -2.46
N GLU A 112 -9.15 8.27 -3.35
CA GLU A 112 -9.84 6.99 -3.21
C GLU A 112 -9.50 6.13 -4.42
N ILE A 113 -8.81 5.02 -4.21
CA ILE A 113 -8.35 4.16 -5.30
C ILE A 113 -9.34 3.02 -5.49
N LYS A 114 -9.81 2.86 -6.72
CA LYS A 114 -10.63 1.73 -7.14
C LYS A 114 -9.93 0.96 -8.25
N THR A 115 -9.95 -0.34 -8.13
CA THR A 115 -9.45 -1.26 -9.14
C THR A 115 -10.62 -1.92 -9.86
N GLU A 116 -10.36 -2.62 -10.95
CA GLU A 116 -11.38 -3.41 -11.67
C GLU A 116 -12.01 -4.53 -10.82
N LEU A 117 -11.41 -4.86 -9.68
CA LEU A 117 -11.88 -5.91 -8.77
C LEU A 117 -12.77 -5.36 -7.65
N ASP A 118 -12.88 -4.05 -7.53
CA ASP A 118 -13.61 -3.40 -6.44
C ASP A 118 -15.10 -3.26 -6.77
N ASN A 119 -15.94 -3.43 -5.75
CA ASN A 119 -17.34 -3.08 -5.86
C ASN A 119 -17.53 -1.56 -5.70
N LEU A 120 -18.15 -0.93 -6.69
CA LEU A 120 -18.39 0.51 -6.74
C LEU A 120 -19.67 0.98 -6.04
N GLU A 121 -20.47 0.08 -5.46
CA GLU A 121 -21.75 0.43 -4.81
C GLU A 121 -21.60 1.51 -3.72
N ARG A 122 -20.47 1.49 -3.01
CA ARG A 122 -20.18 2.43 -1.93
C ARG A 122 -19.49 3.72 -2.37
N LEU A 123 -19.03 3.81 -3.62
CA LEU A 123 -18.21 4.92 -4.09
C LEU A 123 -18.94 6.27 -3.95
N ASN A 124 -20.19 6.37 -4.34
CA ASN A 124 -20.95 7.60 -4.22
C ASN A 124 -21.10 8.06 -2.75
N SER A 125 -21.33 7.13 -1.83
CA SER A 125 -21.42 7.45 -0.41
C SER A 125 -20.08 7.83 0.20
N GLN A 126 -18.98 7.22 -0.23
CA GLN A 126 -17.62 7.57 0.16
C GLN A 126 -17.28 9.00 -0.29
N ILE A 127 -17.51 9.31 -1.56
CA ILE A 127 -17.29 10.65 -2.13
C ILE A 127 -18.10 11.71 -1.37
N ALA A 128 -19.39 11.43 -1.09
CA ALA A 128 -20.25 12.34 -0.33
C ALA A 128 -19.73 12.56 1.10
N ASP A 129 -19.16 11.55 1.74
CA ASP A 129 -18.55 11.69 3.05
C ASP A 129 -17.27 12.54 2.97
N TYR A 130 -16.43 12.37 1.94
CA TYR A 130 -15.18 13.11 1.78
C TYR A 130 -15.43 14.60 1.55
N TYR A 131 -16.44 14.96 0.76
CA TYR A 131 -16.84 16.36 0.54
C TYR A 131 -17.40 17.07 1.77
N LYS A 132 -17.67 16.37 2.87
CA LYS A 132 -18.03 17.02 4.16
C LYS A 132 -16.82 17.68 4.86
N ALA A 133 -15.60 17.27 4.51
CA ALA A 133 -14.39 17.73 5.16
C ALA A 133 -13.34 18.31 4.20
N PHE A 134 -13.45 18.01 2.90
CA PHE A 134 -12.45 18.39 1.90
C PHE A 134 -13.12 18.88 0.62
N ASP A 135 -12.51 19.89 -0.03
CA ASP A 135 -13.04 20.47 -1.28
C ASP A 135 -12.59 19.69 -2.54
N HIS A 136 -11.58 18.83 -2.42
CA HIS A 136 -11.01 18.10 -3.56
C HIS A 136 -10.96 16.61 -3.27
N VAL A 137 -11.56 15.83 -4.17
CA VAL A 137 -11.57 14.35 -4.15
C VAL A 137 -11.13 13.85 -5.54
N ALA A 138 -10.23 12.85 -5.59
CA ALA A 138 -9.67 12.26 -6.79
C ALA A 138 -9.71 10.71 -6.74
#